data_ef58d4692df4b64f0e41dc86e68a1014
#
_entry.id   ef58d4692df4b64f0e41dc86e68a1014
#
_cell.length_a   1.000
_cell.length_b   1.000
_cell.length_c   1.000
_cell.angle_alpha   90.00
_cell.angle_beta   90.00
_cell.angle_gamma   90.00
#
_symmetry.space_group_name_H-M   'P 1'
#
loop_
_entity.id
_entity.type
_entity.pdbx_description
1 polymer ?
#
loop_
_entity_poly.entity_id
_entity_poly.type
_entity_poly.pdbx_seq_one_letter_code
_entity_poly.pdbx_strand_id
1 'polypeptide(L)'
;MQTSHSISEKICLTCGLCCNGVIFADVQLQNGDSAERLKALGLPLVLRRKSRAVVSVPPGETSGPRHQFPQPCSAFDGCQCQIYPERPTHCRAFECALLKSVQRGQTKPSGAIRTIEKARRQAGKVRELLRQLGDNDEQMALSLRFRKTSKRLQEGEIDEHTADTFSQLTLAAHDLNLVLSEKFYPGPA
;
A
#
# COMPACT_ATOMS: atom_id res chain seq x y z
N MET A 1 13.71 -24.18 13.98
CA MET A 1 14.15 -22.98 14.74
C MET A 1 13.05 -21.94 14.61
N GLN A 2 12.26 -21.71 15.66
CA GLN A 2 11.27 -20.63 15.68
C GLN A 2 12.02 -19.33 15.92
N THR A 3 12.15 -18.50 14.90
CA THR A 3 12.64 -17.13 15.03
C THR A 3 11.63 -16.36 15.90
N SER A 4 12.04 -15.95 17.10
CA SER A 4 11.21 -15.10 17.96
C SER A 4 11.13 -13.70 17.34
N HIS A 5 10.12 -13.47 16.51
CA HIS A 5 9.84 -12.15 15.96
C HIS A 5 9.53 -11.17 17.10
N SER A 6 10.05 -9.95 16.97
CA SER A 6 9.67 -8.84 17.87
C SER A 6 8.14 -8.55 17.75
N ILE A 7 7.57 -7.89 18.74
CA ILE A 7 6.16 -7.48 18.70
C ILE A 7 5.86 -6.63 17.45
N SER A 8 6.78 -5.76 17.08
CA SER A 8 6.69 -4.92 15.87
C SER A 8 6.64 -5.74 14.59
N GLU A 9 7.48 -6.76 14.46
CA GLU A 9 7.49 -7.66 13.31
C GLU A 9 6.21 -8.47 13.22
N LYS A 10 5.71 -9.01 14.34
CA LYS A 10 4.43 -9.73 14.39
C LYS A 10 3.27 -8.86 13.90
N ILE A 11 3.21 -7.60 14.33
CA ILE A 11 2.18 -6.64 13.90
C ILE A 11 2.28 -6.38 12.40
N CYS A 12 3.49 -6.11 11.87
CA CYS A 12 3.70 -5.88 10.45
C CYS A 12 3.34 -7.10 9.58
N LEU A 13 3.78 -8.29 9.98
CA LEU A 13 3.46 -9.54 9.28
C LEU A 13 1.96 -9.81 9.25
N THR A 14 1.24 -9.54 10.35
CA THR A 14 -0.22 -9.68 10.41
C THR A 14 -0.94 -8.62 9.58
N CYS A 15 -0.38 -7.43 9.43
CA CYS A 15 -1.02 -6.28 8.80
C CYS A 15 -1.14 -6.43 7.27
N GLY A 16 -0.04 -6.54 6.56
CA GLY A 16 0.05 -6.66 5.10
C GLY A 16 -0.45 -5.45 4.29
N LEU A 17 -0.96 -4.38 4.91
CA LEU A 17 -1.56 -3.24 4.19
C LEU A 17 -0.56 -2.47 3.31
N CYS A 18 0.72 -2.51 3.64
CA CYS A 18 1.78 -1.95 2.79
C CYS A 18 2.01 -2.80 1.54
N CYS A 19 1.88 -4.13 1.67
CA CYS A 19 2.21 -5.09 0.63
C CYS A 19 1.04 -5.43 -0.30
N ASN A 20 -0.21 -5.21 0.14
CA ASN A 20 -1.42 -5.56 -0.61
C ASN A 20 -2.03 -4.40 -1.41
N GLY A 21 -1.28 -3.30 -1.60
CA GLY A 21 -1.70 -2.16 -2.42
C GLY A 21 -2.72 -1.22 -1.77
N VAL A 22 -2.92 -1.29 -0.44
CA VAL A 22 -3.81 -0.37 0.28
C VAL A 22 -3.10 0.93 0.65
N ILE A 23 -1.88 0.85 1.23
CA ILE A 23 -1.14 2.03 1.69
C ILE A 23 -0.29 2.61 0.55
N PHE A 24 0.41 1.77 -0.21
CA PHE A 24 1.28 2.20 -1.29
C PHE A 24 0.74 1.79 -2.66
N ALA A 25 0.95 2.64 -3.66
CA ALA A 25 0.71 2.30 -5.06
C ALA A 25 1.94 1.66 -5.71
N ASP A 26 3.12 2.05 -5.28
CA ASP A 26 4.41 1.51 -5.69
C ASP A 26 5.43 1.64 -4.55
N VAL A 27 6.55 0.95 -4.69
CA VAL A 27 7.72 1.06 -3.81
C VAL A 27 8.94 1.42 -4.64
N GLN A 28 9.59 2.53 -4.30
CA GLN A 28 10.81 3.00 -4.96
C GLN A 28 12.04 2.38 -4.30
N LEU A 29 12.98 1.91 -5.12
CA LEU A 29 14.28 1.46 -4.64
C LEU A 29 15.10 2.66 -4.18
N GLN A 30 15.81 2.49 -3.09
CA GLN A 30 16.70 3.48 -2.50
C GLN A 30 18.17 3.14 -2.79
N ASN A 31 19.06 4.08 -2.48
CA ASN A 31 20.49 3.84 -2.58
C ASN A 31 20.91 2.64 -1.71
N GLY A 32 21.66 1.70 -2.29
CA GLY A 32 22.05 0.45 -1.64
C GLY A 32 21.14 -0.75 -1.93
N ASP A 33 19.96 -0.55 -2.53
CA ASP A 33 19.13 -1.67 -3.02
C ASP A 33 19.70 -2.21 -4.35
N SER A 34 19.93 -3.53 -4.45
CA SER A 34 20.32 -4.19 -5.71
C SER A 34 19.09 -4.52 -6.54
N ALA A 35 18.94 -3.84 -7.68
CA ALA A 35 17.86 -4.11 -8.63
C ALA A 35 17.95 -5.53 -9.21
N GLU A 36 19.17 -6.02 -9.49
CA GLU A 36 19.42 -7.36 -10.03
C GLU A 36 18.97 -8.44 -9.04
N ARG A 37 19.34 -8.29 -7.77
CA ARG A 37 18.94 -9.21 -6.70
C ARG A 37 17.43 -9.25 -6.53
N LEU A 38 16.78 -8.08 -6.48
CA LEU A 38 15.33 -8.00 -6.30
C LEU A 38 14.57 -8.54 -7.49
N LYS A 39 15.07 -8.38 -8.73
CA LYS A 39 14.54 -9.04 -9.92
C LYS A 39 14.67 -10.57 -9.84
N ALA A 40 15.82 -11.05 -9.37
CA ALA A 40 16.04 -12.50 -9.18
C ALA A 40 15.09 -13.09 -8.12
N LEU A 41 14.63 -12.29 -7.17
CA LEU A 41 13.59 -12.64 -6.18
C LEU A 41 12.15 -12.48 -6.73
N GLY A 42 11.97 -12.19 -8.01
CA GLY A 42 10.67 -12.12 -8.69
C GLY A 42 9.94 -10.78 -8.57
N LEU A 43 10.60 -9.70 -8.13
CA LEU A 43 9.98 -8.38 -8.13
C LEU A 43 9.94 -7.77 -9.54
N PRO A 44 8.77 -7.31 -10.04
CA PRO A 44 8.61 -6.73 -11.37
C PRO A 44 9.09 -5.26 -11.39
N LEU A 45 10.40 -5.07 -11.40
CA LEU A 45 11.00 -3.74 -11.37
C LEU A 45 10.81 -3.02 -12.70
N VAL A 46 10.29 -1.79 -12.62
CA VAL A 46 10.15 -0.86 -13.74
C VAL A 46 10.95 0.41 -13.50
N LEU A 47 11.39 1.06 -14.58
CA LEU A 47 12.03 2.37 -14.47
C LEU A 47 10.98 3.43 -14.12
N ARG A 48 11.28 4.24 -13.13
CA ARG A 48 10.42 5.37 -12.78
C ARG A 48 10.43 6.38 -13.91
N ARG A 49 9.26 6.70 -14.45
CA ARG A 49 9.13 7.84 -15.37
C ARG A 49 9.44 9.12 -14.62
N LYS A 50 10.35 9.95 -15.17
CA LYS A 50 10.60 11.30 -14.63
C LYS A 50 9.27 12.05 -14.64
N SER A 51 8.75 12.39 -13.47
CA SER A 51 7.65 13.35 -13.37
C SER A 51 8.11 14.67 -13.97
N ARG A 52 7.25 15.32 -14.74
CA ARG A 52 7.51 16.64 -15.33
C ARG A 52 7.55 17.77 -14.29
N ALA A 53 7.27 17.47 -13.04
CA ALA A 53 7.44 18.42 -11.94
C ALA A 53 8.94 18.59 -11.69
N VAL A 54 9.42 19.79 -11.94
CA VAL A 54 10.77 20.26 -11.60
C VAL A 54 10.84 20.32 -10.06
N VAL A 55 11.11 19.19 -9.44
CA VAL A 55 11.57 19.18 -8.05
C VAL A 55 13.08 19.33 -8.14
N SER A 56 13.60 20.46 -7.66
CA SER A 56 15.03 20.69 -7.48
C SER A 56 15.60 19.54 -6.66
N VAL A 57 16.42 18.71 -7.30
CA VAL A 57 17.15 17.62 -6.64
C VAL A 57 18.24 18.26 -5.77
N PRO A 58 18.33 17.98 -4.48
CA PRO A 58 19.42 18.49 -3.64
C PRO A 58 20.78 18.08 -4.22
N PRO A 59 21.79 18.95 -4.16
CA PRO A 59 23.14 18.63 -4.63
C PRO A 59 23.70 17.45 -3.83
N GLY A 60 24.02 16.34 -4.53
CA GLY A 60 24.57 15.10 -3.93
C GLY A 60 23.80 13.82 -4.21
N GLU A 61 22.59 13.86 -4.72
CA GLU A 61 21.89 12.67 -5.18
C GLU A 61 22.30 12.28 -6.60
N THR A 62 22.85 11.08 -6.75
CA THR A 62 23.21 10.51 -8.06
C THR A 62 21.98 10.34 -8.94
N SER A 63 21.99 10.93 -10.14
CA SER A 63 20.92 10.90 -11.13
C SER A 63 20.81 9.56 -11.90
N GLY A 64 21.03 8.43 -11.23
CA GLY A 64 20.87 7.09 -11.82
C GLY A 64 19.40 6.73 -12.09
N PRO A 65 19.16 5.74 -12.96
CA PRO A 65 17.81 5.26 -13.21
C PRO A 65 17.21 4.68 -11.94
N ARG A 66 16.15 5.33 -11.44
CA ARG A 66 15.45 4.87 -10.23
C ARG A 66 14.44 3.81 -10.61
N HIS A 67 14.57 2.63 -10.00
CA HIS A 67 13.62 1.53 -10.16
C HIS A 67 12.51 1.64 -9.11
N GLN A 68 11.35 1.12 -9.47
CA GLN A 68 10.22 0.93 -8.57
C GLN A 68 9.48 -0.35 -8.96
N PHE A 69 8.68 -0.87 -8.05
CA PHE A 69 7.74 -1.98 -8.36
C PHE A 69 6.35 -1.65 -7.86
N PRO A 70 5.31 -2.10 -8.61
CA PRO A 70 3.92 -1.82 -8.27
C PRO A 70 3.47 -2.61 -7.04
N GLN A 71 2.39 -2.15 -6.44
CA GLN A 71 1.63 -2.85 -5.43
C GLN A 71 0.26 -3.29 -6.00
N PRO A 72 -0.28 -4.44 -5.61
CA PRO A 72 0.23 -5.41 -4.62
C PRO A 72 1.59 -6.01 -4.99
N CYS A 73 2.41 -6.26 -3.96
CA CYS A 73 3.74 -6.82 -4.12
C CYS A 73 3.68 -8.29 -4.55
N SER A 74 4.40 -8.67 -5.60
CA SER A 74 4.48 -10.07 -6.06
C SER A 74 5.06 -11.03 -5.02
N ALA A 75 5.86 -10.53 -4.07
CA ALA A 75 6.40 -11.31 -2.97
C ALA A 75 5.48 -11.39 -1.75
N PHE A 76 4.24 -10.89 -1.83
CA PHE A 76 3.25 -10.99 -0.76
C PHE A 76 2.21 -12.06 -1.11
N ASP A 77 2.13 -13.13 -0.33
CA ASP A 77 1.23 -14.27 -0.59
C ASP A 77 -0.20 -14.08 -0.06
N GLY A 78 -0.55 -12.88 0.39
CA GLY A 78 -1.83 -12.58 1.05
C GLY A 78 -1.77 -12.61 2.58
N CYS A 79 -0.75 -13.26 3.15
CA CYS A 79 -0.52 -13.38 4.59
C CYS A 79 0.79 -12.73 5.03
N GLN A 80 1.89 -12.99 4.32
CA GLN A 80 3.21 -12.53 4.70
C GLN A 80 4.12 -12.25 3.49
N CYS A 81 5.20 -11.50 3.75
CA CYS A 81 6.23 -11.21 2.76
C CYS A 81 7.19 -12.39 2.64
N GLN A 82 7.28 -13.02 1.46
CA GLN A 82 8.14 -14.19 1.19
C GLN A 82 9.64 -13.83 1.14
N ILE A 83 9.96 -12.57 0.91
CA ILE A 83 11.33 -12.05 0.91
C ILE A 83 11.61 -11.17 2.14
N TYR A 84 10.98 -11.46 3.29
CA TYR A 84 11.05 -10.59 4.47
C TYR A 84 12.47 -10.20 4.90
N PRO A 85 13.47 -11.11 4.94
CA PRO A 85 14.86 -10.75 5.27
C PRO A 85 15.54 -9.88 4.21
N GLU A 86 15.09 -9.98 2.95
CA GLU A 86 15.71 -9.34 1.78
C GLU A 86 14.91 -8.16 1.25
N ARG A 87 13.99 -7.66 2.07
CA ARG A 87 13.15 -6.51 1.69
C ARG A 87 14.00 -5.30 1.26
N PRO A 88 13.53 -4.53 0.26
CA PRO A 88 14.14 -3.23 -0.08
C PRO A 88 14.22 -2.30 1.12
N THR A 89 15.15 -1.38 1.08
CA THR A 89 15.40 -0.39 2.15
C THR A 89 14.13 0.35 2.55
N HIS A 90 13.32 0.79 1.58
CA HIS A 90 12.02 1.42 1.88
C HIS A 90 11.12 0.53 2.74
N CYS A 91 10.98 -0.76 2.39
CA CYS A 91 10.13 -1.69 3.13
C CYS A 91 10.66 -2.01 4.54
N ARG A 92 11.99 -1.92 4.75
CA ARG A 92 12.61 -2.12 6.06
C ARG A 92 12.51 -0.90 6.95
N ALA A 93 12.66 0.29 6.35
CA ALA A 93 12.71 1.56 7.07
C ALA A 93 11.32 2.14 7.36
N PHE A 94 10.29 1.75 6.59
CA PHE A 94 8.96 2.30 6.76
C PHE A 94 8.30 1.80 8.04
N GLU A 95 7.94 2.73 8.90
CA GLU A 95 7.15 2.52 10.10
C GLU A 95 5.90 3.41 10.07
N CYS A 96 4.72 2.77 9.98
CA CYS A 96 3.46 3.50 10.05
C CYS A 96 3.19 4.08 11.44
N ALA A 97 2.28 5.06 11.52
CA ALA A 97 1.93 5.70 12.79
C ALA A 97 1.41 4.69 13.84
N LEU A 98 0.65 3.68 13.42
CA LEU A 98 0.14 2.62 14.30
C LEU A 98 1.30 1.82 14.93
N LEU A 99 2.29 1.43 14.12
CA LEU A 99 3.46 0.69 14.61
C LEU A 99 4.25 1.53 15.62
N LYS A 100 4.53 2.81 15.27
CA LYS A 100 5.21 3.75 16.16
C LYS A 100 4.45 3.94 17.49
N SER A 101 3.12 4.00 17.43
CA SER A 101 2.27 4.11 18.62
C SER A 101 2.38 2.89 19.55
N VAL A 102 2.50 1.68 18.98
CA VAL A 102 2.73 0.45 19.77
C VAL A 102 4.14 0.45 20.37
N GLN A 103 5.15 0.81 19.61
CA GLN A 103 6.55 0.89 20.09
C GLN A 103 6.71 1.89 21.25
N ARG A 104 5.94 2.99 21.22
CA ARG A 104 5.90 3.99 22.30
C ARG A 104 5.01 3.60 23.49
N GLY A 105 4.36 2.44 23.45
CA GLY A 105 3.43 1.99 24.49
C GLY A 105 2.09 2.73 24.52
N GLN A 106 1.81 3.61 23.55
CA GLN A 106 0.56 4.39 23.46
C GLN A 106 -0.63 3.53 23.00
N THR A 107 -0.37 2.48 22.25
CA THR A 107 -1.38 1.53 21.78
C THR A 107 -0.98 0.11 22.20
N LYS A 108 -1.90 -0.62 22.85
CA LYS A 108 -1.69 -2.04 23.15
C LYS A 108 -1.65 -2.87 21.88
N PRO A 109 -0.83 -3.93 21.76
CA PRO A 109 -0.78 -4.79 20.57
C PRO A 109 -2.15 -5.31 20.13
N SER A 110 -3.01 -5.71 21.07
CA SER A 110 -4.38 -6.15 20.78
C SER A 110 -5.26 -5.04 20.17
N GLY A 111 -5.06 -3.78 20.57
CA GLY A 111 -5.71 -2.62 19.97
C GLY A 111 -5.24 -2.37 18.55
N ALA A 112 -3.95 -2.52 18.30
CA ALA A 112 -3.37 -2.41 16.96
C ALA A 112 -3.93 -3.48 16.01
N ILE A 113 -4.04 -4.73 16.46
CA ILE A 113 -4.64 -5.81 15.66
C ILE A 113 -6.10 -5.48 15.28
N ARG A 114 -6.92 -5.03 16.23
CA ARG A 114 -8.31 -4.60 15.90
C ARG A 114 -8.36 -3.47 14.88
N THR A 115 -7.43 -2.52 14.95
CA THR A 115 -7.33 -1.43 13.98
C THR A 115 -6.96 -1.95 12.59
N ILE A 116 -6.01 -2.89 12.51
CA ILE A 116 -5.62 -3.57 11.27
C ILE A 116 -6.81 -4.33 10.66
N GLU A 117 -7.51 -5.10 11.46
CA GLU A 117 -8.71 -5.85 11.03
C GLU A 117 -9.80 -4.92 10.51
N LYS A 118 -10.05 -3.78 11.18
CA LYS A 118 -10.98 -2.76 10.69
C LYS A 118 -10.57 -2.24 9.32
N ALA A 119 -9.31 -1.83 9.15
CA ALA A 119 -8.79 -1.33 7.87
C ALA A 119 -8.85 -2.40 6.76
N ARG A 120 -8.54 -3.66 7.07
CA ARG A 120 -8.65 -4.80 6.12
C ARG A 120 -10.10 -5.04 5.69
N ARG A 121 -11.07 -5.01 6.62
CA ARG A 121 -12.50 -5.14 6.28
C ARG A 121 -12.98 -4.00 5.37
N GLN A 122 -12.59 -2.76 5.67
CA GLN A 122 -12.96 -1.61 4.83
C GLN A 122 -12.32 -1.70 3.44
N ALA A 123 -11.04 -2.07 3.36
CA ALA A 123 -10.39 -2.31 2.08
C ALA A 123 -11.06 -3.45 1.28
N GLY A 124 -11.51 -4.50 1.96
CA GLY A 124 -12.30 -5.59 1.37
C GLY A 124 -13.62 -5.09 0.76
N LYS A 125 -14.35 -4.22 1.48
CA LYS A 125 -15.58 -3.61 0.96
C LYS A 125 -15.32 -2.76 -0.30
N VAL A 126 -14.26 -1.96 -0.29
CA VAL A 126 -13.86 -1.16 -1.47
C VAL A 126 -13.56 -2.07 -2.67
N ARG A 127 -12.79 -3.17 -2.47
CA ARG A 127 -12.49 -4.13 -3.54
C ARG A 127 -13.75 -4.79 -4.09
N GLU A 128 -14.69 -5.15 -3.22
CA GLU A 128 -15.96 -5.76 -3.65
C GLU A 128 -16.78 -4.82 -4.53
N LEU A 129 -16.95 -3.58 -4.12
CA LEU A 129 -17.67 -2.56 -4.89
C LEU A 129 -16.97 -2.23 -6.21
N LEU A 130 -15.63 -2.24 -6.25
CA LEU A 130 -14.87 -2.10 -7.50
C LEU A 130 -15.17 -3.26 -8.47
N ARG A 131 -15.24 -4.52 -7.97
CA ARG A 131 -15.61 -5.68 -8.80
C ARG A 131 -17.03 -5.56 -9.35
N GLN A 132 -17.99 -5.15 -8.53
CA GLN A 132 -19.36 -4.90 -8.97
C GLN A 132 -19.44 -3.83 -10.07
N LEU A 133 -18.55 -2.85 -10.04
CA LEU A 133 -18.39 -1.84 -11.09
C LEU A 133 -17.51 -2.30 -12.27
N GLY A 134 -17.16 -3.58 -12.34
CA GLY A 134 -16.40 -4.18 -13.44
C GLY A 134 -14.89 -3.97 -13.39
N ASP A 135 -14.34 -3.50 -12.27
CA ASP A 135 -12.88 -3.46 -12.07
C ASP A 135 -12.41 -4.76 -11.38
N ASN A 136 -11.76 -5.63 -12.13
CA ASN A 136 -11.21 -6.91 -11.67
C ASN A 136 -9.67 -6.93 -11.63
N ASP A 137 -9.02 -5.77 -11.72
CA ASP A 137 -7.56 -5.67 -11.77
C ASP A 137 -6.94 -5.77 -10.36
N GLU A 138 -6.95 -6.97 -9.79
CA GLU A 138 -6.40 -7.25 -8.45
C GLU A 138 -4.89 -7.01 -8.33
N GLN A 139 -4.16 -6.87 -9.47
CA GLN A 139 -2.73 -6.57 -9.50
C GLN A 139 -2.42 -5.07 -9.45
N MET A 140 -3.44 -4.23 -9.37
CA MET A 140 -3.29 -2.79 -9.26
C MET A 140 -3.62 -2.32 -7.84
N ALA A 141 -2.86 -1.34 -7.33
CA ALA A 141 -3.10 -0.72 -6.03
C ALA A 141 -4.50 -0.13 -5.91
N LEU A 142 -5.10 -0.23 -4.72
CA LEU A 142 -6.50 0.11 -4.49
C LEU A 142 -6.85 1.56 -4.86
N SER A 143 -5.96 2.50 -4.55
CA SER A 143 -6.13 3.92 -4.90
C SER A 143 -6.11 4.16 -6.42
N LEU A 144 -5.32 3.40 -7.17
CA LEU A 144 -5.25 3.48 -8.62
C LEU A 144 -6.51 2.89 -9.28
N ARG A 145 -6.99 1.75 -8.76
CA ARG A 145 -8.25 1.12 -9.17
C ARG A 145 -9.42 2.07 -8.98
N PHE A 146 -9.54 2.65 -7.77
CA PHE A 146 -10.58 3.64 -7.46
C PHE A 146 -10.54 4.82 -8.44
N ARG A 147 -9.36 5.41 -8.66
CA ARG A 147 -9.21 6.55 -9.59
C ARG A 147 -9.57 6.19 -11.03
N LYS A 148 -9.14 5.01 -11.52
CA LYS A 148 -9.44 4.51 -12.85
C LYS A 148 -10.96 4.31 -13.05
N THR A 149 -11.61 3.66 -12.07
CA THR A 149 -13.05 3.41 -12.09
C THR A 149 -13.84 4.73 -12.02
N SER A 150 -13.47 5.64 -11.10
CA SER A 150 -14.10 6.95 -10.98
C SER A 150 -14.03 7.74 -12.29
N LYS A 151 -12.85 7.78 -12.92
CA LYS A 151 -12.67 8.47 -14.20
C LYS A 151 -13.57 7.87 -15.29
N ARG A 152 -13.60 6.54 -15.43
CA ARG A 152 -14.42 5.85 -16.42
C ARG A 152 -15.91 6.15 -16.26
N LEU A 153 -16.41 6.16 -15.01
CA LEU A 153 -17.82 6.41 -14.72
C LEU A 153 -18.21 7.89 -14.87
N GLN A 154 -17.26 8.82 -14.70
CA GLN A 154 -17.49 10.24 -14.95
C GLN A 154 -17.53 10.61 -16.44
N GLU A 155 -16.88 9.82 -17.30
CA GLU A 155 -16.79 10.06 -18.75
C GLU A 155 -17.91 9.34 -19.53
N GLY A 156 -18.71 8.47 -18.90
CA GLY A 156 -19.75 7.65 -19.53
C GLY A 156 -21.14 7.93 -18.98
N GLU A 157 -22.16 7.52 -19.75
CA GLU A 157 -23.52 7.40 -19.23
C GLU A 157 -23.60 6.16 -18.32
N ILE A 158 -24.21 6.31 -17.16
CA ILE A 158 -24.39 5.25 -16.17
C ILE A 158 -25.86 5.12 -15.79
N ASP A 159 -26.32 3.89 -15.59
CA ASP A 159 -27.64 3.62 -15.07
C ASP A 159 -27.74 3.89 -13.56
N GLU A 160 -28.98 3.91 -13.03
CA GLU A 160 -29.24 4.19 -11.63
C GLU A 160 -28.54 3.21 -10.67
N HIS A 161 -28.52 1.92 -11.01
CA HIS A 161 -27.86 0.90 -10.22
C HIS A 161 -26.33 1.12 -10.13
N THR A 162 -25.71 1.45 -11.25
CA THR A 162 -24.28 1.79 -11.32
C THR A 162 -23.98 3.05 -10.52
N ALA A 163 -24.85 4.08 -10.61
CA ALA A 163 -24.72 5.32 -9.85
C ALA A 163 -24.80 5.07 -8.34
N ASP A 164 -25.75 4.24 -7.88
CA ASP A 164 -25.87 3.86 -6.46
C ASP A 164 -24.64 3.10 -5.97
N THR A 165 -24.19 2.09 -6.73
CA THR A 165 -22.99 1.32 -6.40
C THR A 165 -21.74 2.21 -6.33
N PHE A 166 -21.62 3.19 -7.24
CA PHE A 166 -20.50 4.15 -7.22
C PHE A 166 -20.56 5.09 -6.00
N SER A 167 -21.76 5.50 -5.60
CA SER A 167 -21.96 6.29 -4.38
C SER A 167 -21.51 5.49 -3.14
N GLN A 168 -21.88 4.22 -3.06
CA GLN A 168 -21.43 3.32 -1.99
C GLN A 168 -19.91 3.12 -2.01
N LEU A 169 -19.29 2.98 -3.19
CA LEU A 169 -17.84 2.90 -3.34
C LEU A 169 -17.14 4.15 -2.81
N THR A 170 -17.68 5.33 -3.12
CA THR A 170 -17.11 6.61 -2.68
C THR A 170 -17.15 6.73 -1.16
N LEU A 171 -18.26 6.37 -0.53
CA LEU A 171 -18.38 6.34 0.93
C LEU A 171 -17.43 5.32 1.57
N ALA A 172 -17.37 4.10 1.02
CA ALA A 172 -16.47 3.07 1.54
C ALA A 172 -14.98 3.47 1.41
N ALA A 173 -14.60 4.12 0.31
CA ALA A 173 -13.25 4.66 0.12
C ALA A 173 -12.95 5.80 1.10
N HIS A 174 -13.91 6.67 1.37
CA HIS A 174 -13.79 7.73 2.37
C HIS A 174 -13.57 7.15 3.78
N ASP A 175 -14.40 6.19 4.20
CA ASP A 175 -14.26 5.52 5.49
C ASP A 175 -12.90 4.83 5.66
N LEU A 176 -12.41 4.17 4.61
CA LEU A 176 -11.07 3.59 4.61
C LEU A 176 -10.00 4.67 4.78
N ASN A 177 -10.09 5.76 4.01
CA ASN A 177 -9.13 6.86 4.08
C ASN A 177 -9.10 7.53 5.46
N LEU A 178 -10.23 7.66 6.15
CA LEU A 178 -10.27 8.16 7.53
C LEU A 178 -9.43 7.27 8.46
N VAL A 179 -9.62 5.96 8.39
CA VAL A 179 -8.85 5.02 9.23
C VAL A 179 -7.36 5.05 8.87
N LEU A 180 -7.03 5.13 7.57
CA LEU A 180 -5.63 5.18 7.14
C LEU A 180 -4.94 6.48 7.58
N SER A 181 -5.60 7.63 7.41
CA SER A 181 -5.04 8.93 7.78
C SER A 181 -4.84 9.07 9.29
N GLU A 182 -5.79 8.59 10.09
CA GLU A 182 -5.69 8.69 11.56
C GLU A 182 -4.68 7.72 12.17
N LYS A 183 -4.54 6.51 11.61
CA LYS A 183 -3.86 5.40 12.29
C LYS A 183 -2.62 4.89 11.57
N PHE A 184 -2.47 5.11 10.27
CA PHE A 184 -1.37 4.51 9.50
C PHE A 184 -0.43 5.54 8.88
N TYR A 185 -0.96 6.67 8.40
CA TYR A 185 -0.09 7.71 7.86
C TYR A 185 0.57 8.51 9.00
N PRO A 186 1.84 8.90 8.84
CA PRO A 186 2.46 9.82 9.79
C PRO A 186 1.66 11.13 9.75
N GLY A 187 1.28 11.63 10.92
CA GLY A 187 0.70 12.96 11.02
C GLY A 187 1.64 14.03 10.43
N PRO A 188 1.14 15.22 10.12
CA PRO A 188 2.00 16.33 9.76
C PRO A 188 3.06 16.51 10.86
N ALA A 189 4.32 16.65 10.44
CA ALA A 189 5.45 16.88 11.31
C ALA A 189 5.33 18.28 11.94
#